data_938fec9c2c2330e4cc95043f3bf30b30
#
_entry.id   938fec9c2c2330e4cc95043f3bf30b30
#
_cell.length_a   1.000
_cell.length_b   1.000
_cell.length_c   1.000
_cell.angle_alpha   90.00
_cell.angle_beta   90.00
_cell.angle_gamma   90.00
#
_symmetry.space_group_name_H-M   'P 1'
#
loop_
_entity.id
_entity.type
_entity.pdbx_description
1 polymer ?
#
loop_
_entity_poly.entity_id
_entity_poly.type
_entity_poly.pdbx_seq_one_letter_code
_entity_poly.pdbx_strand_id
1 'polypeptide(L)'
;MPRFIAAVPVVVLLSSASVFAQSAKPPPVAPKPPAAPSPMKLAAERTQAALQQHPPGRSEDVKTQEALLAALYDVISGPAGKARDWQRFRSLFYPGAQMASVNRTKPGGLPGVSPITPDDYVAWGETFFKTHGFFEKETHRQMYGYGDLVNVLSAYEAREAPEGAVLTKGVNNIQLVFDGQRWWVLHISWTDEKAAGAPVPATFTRK
;
A
#
# COMPACT_ATOMS: atom_id res chain seq x y z
N MET A 1 40.35 85.48 65.41
CA MET A 1 38.94 85.79 65.39
C MET A 1 38.35 85.11 64.19
N PRO A 2 37.57 84.03 64.32
CA PRO A 2 36.95 83.37 63.20
C PRO A 2 35.58 83.93 62.91
N ARG A 3 35.32 84.20 61.65
CA ARG A 3 34.06 84.58 61.12
C ARG A 3 33.16 83.37 60.79
N PHE A 4 32.05 83.26 61.45
CA PHE A 4 31.00 82.29 61.12
C PHE A 4 30.23 82.72 59.87
N ILE A 5 30.17 81.89 58.85
CA ILE A 5 29.32 82.06 57.70
C ILE A 5 28.15 81.04 57.85
N ALA A 6 26.96 81.58 58.00
CA ALA A 6 25.74 80.77 58.09
C ALA A 6 25.33 80.26 56.73
N ALA A 7 25.14 78.98 56.63
CA ALA A 7 24.61 78.32 55.42
C ALA A 7 23.08 78.22 55.49
N VAL A 8 22.42 78.75 54.49
CA VAL A 8 20.95 78.69 54.31
C VAL A 8 20.66 77.36 53.53
N PRO A 9 19.78 76.48 54.01
CA PRO A 9 19.38 75.32 53.26
C PRO A 9 18.36 75.68 52.16
N VAL A 10 18.72 75.34 50.92
CA VAL A 10 17.78 75.34 49.76
C VAL A 10 16.98 74.07 49.78
N VAL A 11 15.64 74.20 50.05
CA VAL A 11 14.71 73.07 49.92
C VAL A 11 14.29 73.00 48.46
N VAL A 12 14.74 71.92 47.77
CA VAL A 12 14.31 71.60 46.43
C VAL A 12 13.06 70.69 46.54
N LEU A 13 11.92 71.20 46.20
CA LEU A 13 10.67 70.45 46.06
C LEU A 13 10.70 69.68 44.74
N LEU A 14 10.94 68.35 44.81
CA LEU A 14 10.79 67.45 43.71
C LEU A 14 9.31 67.11 43.50
N SER A 15 8.68 67.72 42.52
CA SER A 15 7.35 67.30 42.06
C SER A 15 7.45 65.98 41.28
N SER A 16 7.00 64.88 41.88
CA SER A 16 6.88 63.59 41.19
C SER A 16 5.60 63.59 40.32
N ALA A 17 5.77 63.82 39.01
CA ALA A 17 4.72 63.58 38.03
C ALA A 17 4.57 62.08 37.80
N SER A 18 3.51 61.47 38.32
CA SER A 18 3.11 60.10 38.04
C SER A 18 2.59 60.06 36.61
N VAL A 19 3.43 59.56 35.70
CA VAL A 19 3.02 59.19 34.33
C VAL A 19 2.21 57.89 34.42
N PHE A 20 0.88 57.99 34.35
CA PHE A 20 0.04 56.82 34.12
C PHE A 20 0.31 56.30 32.69
N ALA A 21 1.12 55.24 32.59
CA ALA A 21 1.26 54.49 31.33
C ALA A 21 -0.09 53.81 31.04
N GLN A 22 -0.87 54.34 30.13
CA GLN A 22 -2.03 53.66 29.57
C GLN A 22 -1.55 52.42 28.86
N SER A 23 -1.89 51.24 29.43
CA SER A 23 -1.63 49.92 28.82
C SER A 23 -2.41 49.86 27.50
N ALA A 24 -1.73 50.04 26.39
CA ALA A 24 -2.32 49.87 25.07
C ALA A 24 -2.75 48.42 24.90
N LYS A 25 -4.03 48.21 24.60
CA LYS A 25 -4.60 46.89 24.31
C LYS A 25 -3.78 46.28 23.16
N PRO A 26 -3.25 45.05 23.31
CA PRO A 26 -2.49 44.43 22.23
C PRO A 26 -3.34 44.36 20.94
N PRO A 27 -2.73 44.55 19.78
CA PRO A 27 -3.44 44.48 18.51
C PRO A 27 -4.12 43.11 18.35
N PRO A 28 -5.25 43.01 17.64
CA PRO A 28 -5.91 41.74 17.38
C PRO A 28 -4.95 40.80 16.71
N VAL A 29 -4.74 39.61 17.29
CA VAL A 29 -3.92 38.54 16.66
C VAL A 29 -4.65 38.13 15.38
N ALA A 30 -3.98 38.29 14.24
CA ALA A 30 -4.49 37.82 12.96
C ALA A 30 -4.82 36.33 13.06
N PRO A 31 -5.95 35.88 12.49
CA PRO A 31 -6.30 34.46 12.52
C PRO A 31 -5.18 33.64 11.89
N LYS A 32 -4.71 32.64 12.63
CA LYS A 32 -3.68 31.70 12.13
C LYS A 32 -4.20 31.03 10.85
N PRO A 33 -3.42 31.01 9.76
CA PRO A 33 -3.82 30.29 8.54
C PRO A 33 -4.21 28.84 8.86
N PRO A 34 -5.20 28.27 8.17
CA PRO A 34 -5.55 26.87 8.34
C PRO A 34 -4.31 26.00 8.20
N ALA A 35 -4.12 25.05 9.10
CA ALA A 35 -3.02 24.11 8.99
C ALA A 35 -3.14 23.29 7.69
N ALA A 36 -2.03 23.10 6.97
CA ALA A 36 -2.01 22.25 5.80
C ALA A 36 -2.50 20.83 6.17
N PRO A 37 -3.25 20.15 5.29
CA PRO A 37 -3.73 18.81 5.58
C PRO A 37 -2.56 17.85 5.81
N SER A 38 -2.72 16.89 6.72
CA SER A 38 -1.68 15.91 7.01
C SER A 38 -1.41 15.02 5.78
N PRO A 39 -0.16 14.49 5.61
CA PRO A 39 0.16 13.57 4.53
C PRO A 39 -0.77 12.34 4.46
N MET A 40 -1.22 11.83 5.62
CA MET A 40 -2.16 10.71 5.70
C MET A 40 -3.54 11.08 5.17
N LYS A 41 -4.02 12.29 5.46
CA LYS A 41 -5.29 12.79 4.91
C LYS A 41 -5.21 12.90 3.39
N LEU A 42 -4.13 13.48 2.86
CA LEU A 42 -3.92 13.59 1.41
C LEU A 42 -3.82 12.21 0.75
N ALA A 43 -3.20 11.22 1.40
CA ALA A 43 -3.15 9.84 0.90
C ALA A 43 -4.54 9.22 0.85
N ALA A 44 -5.35 9.38 1.90
CA ALA A 44 -6.72 8.88 1.93
C ALA A 44 -7.60 9.53 0.82
N GLU A 45 -7.49 10.84 0.62
CA GLU A 45 -8.22 11.55 -0.44
C GLU A 45 -7.84 11.05 -1.84
N ARG A 46 -6.53 10.84 -2.11
CA ARG A 46 -6.07 10.24 -3.37
C ARG A 46 -6.63 8.84 -3.58
N THR A 47 -6.65 8.01 -2.55
CA THR A 47 -7.21 6.65 -2.61
C THR A 47 -8.70 6.68 -2.90
N GLN A 48 -9.46 7.56 -2.24
CA GLN A 48 -10.90 7.72 -2.52
C GLN A 48 -11.17 8.17 -3.95
N ALA A 49 -10.39 9.12 -4.47
CA ALA A 49 -10.50 9.56 -5.85
C ALA A 49 -10.17 8.42 -6.85
N ALA A 50 -9.16 7.60 -6.54
CA ALA A 50 -8.80 6.45 -7.35
C ALA A 50 -9.88 5.36 -7.35
N LEU A 51 -10.54 5.10 -6.21
CA LEU A 51 -11.66 4.14 -6.11
C LEU A 51 -12.84 4.55 -7.00
N GLN A 52 -13.14 5.86 -7.12
CA GLN A 52 -14.22 6.34 -7.99
C GLN A 52 -13.96 6.08 -9.48
N GLN A 53 -12.70 5.98 -9.89
CA GLN A 53 -12.29 5.72 -11.27
C GLN A 53 -11.92 4.26 -11.52
N HIS A 54 -11.95 3.44 -10.47
CA HIS A 54 -11.53 2.04 -10.54
C HIS A 54 -12.57 1.19 -11.28
N PRO A 55 -12.16 0.21 -12.12
CA PRO A 55 -13.10 -0.71 -12.76
C PRO A 55 -13.96 -1.43 -11.71
N PRO A 56 -15.28 -1.52 -11.91
CA PRO A 56 -16.13 -2.24 -10.98
C PRO A 56 -15.77 -3.73 -11.00
N GLY A 57 -15.65 -4.34 -9.82
CA GLY A 57 -15.49 -5.78 -9.68
C GLY A 57 -16.78 -6.51 -9.97
N ARG A 58 -16.71 -7.69 -10.59
CA ARG A 58 -17.85 -8.58 -10.72
C ARG A 58 -18.23 -9.09 -9.34
N SER A 59 -19.51 -9.03 -8.99
CA SER A 59 -19.99 -9.45 -7.66
C SER A 59 -19.58 -10.87 -7.33
N GLU A 60 -19.63 -11.78 -8.30
CA GLU A 60 -19.22 -13.17 -8.16
C GLU A 60 -17.73 -13.35 -7.85
N ASP A 61 -16.88 -12.43 -8.30
CA ASP A 61 -15.42 -12.49 -8.06
C ASP A 61 -15.00 -11.94 -6.69
N VAL A 62 -15.77 -11.02 -6.11
CA VAL A 62 -15.28 -10.18 -5.00
C VAL A 62 -16.06 -10.28 -3.70
N LYS A 63 -17.13 -11.07 -3.66
CA LYS A 63 -18.01 -11.20 -2.49
C LYS A 63 -17.43 -12.03 -1.34
N THR A 64 -16.52 -12.95 -1.64
CA THR A 64 -15.84 -13.80 -0.66
C THR A 64 -14.34 -13.88 -0.97
N GLN A 65 -13.54 -14.25 0.03
CA GLN A 65 -12.11 -14.47 -0.13
C GLN A 65 -11.82 -15.58 -1.14
N GLU A 66 -12.58 -16.67 -1.08
CA GLU A 66 -12.47 -17.82 -1.99
C GLU A 66 -12.76 -17.42 -3.43
N ALA A 67 -13.82 -16.62 -3.65
CA ALA A 67 -14.17 -16.14 -4.97
C ALA A 67 -13.08 -15.23 -5.54
N LEU A 68 -12.53 -14.33 -4.72
CA LEU A 68 -11.46 -13.43 -5.13
C LEU A 68 -10.18 -14.20 -5.50
N LEU A 69 -9.79 -15.19 -4.69
CA LEU A 69 -8.64 -16.03 -4.99
C LEU A 69 -8.86 -16.87 -6.27
N ALA A 70 -10.04 -17.45 -6.45
CA ALA A 70 -10.37 -18.18 -7.67
C ALA A 70 -10.32 -17.27 -8.91
N ALA A 71 -10.83 -16.04 -8.81
CA ALA A 71 -10.80 -15.06 -9.89
C ALA A 71 -9.37 -14.64 -10.26
N LEU A 72 -8.47 -14.51 -9.27
CA LEU A 72 -7.05 -14.21 -9.51
C LEU A 72 -6.38 -15.26 -10.39
N TYR A 73 -6.58 -16.55 -10.09
CA TYR A 73 -6.00 -17.64 -10.88
C TYR A 73 -6.66 -17.79 -12.26
N ASP A 74 -7.97 -17.61 -12.31
CA ASP A 74 -8.74 -17.74 -13.56
C ASP A 74 -8.39 -16.65 -14.57
N VAL A 75 -8.32 -15.38 -14.13
CA VAL A 75 -8.16 -14.23 -15.03
C VAL A 75 -6.83 -14.20 -15.79
N ILE A 76 -5.77 -14.80 -15.22
CA ILE A 76 -4.45 -14.90 -15.86
C ILE A 76 -4.27 -16.18 -16.65
N SER A 77 -5.18 -17.17 -16.49
CA SER A 77 -5.09 -18.49 -17.12
C SER A 77 -5.72 -18.49 -18.52
N GLY A 78 -5.10 -19.24 -19.43
CA GLY A 78 -5.62 -19.45 -20.78
C GLY A 78 -4.56 -19.85 -21.80
N PRO A 79 -4.99 -20.28 -23.02
CA PRO A 79 -4.06 -20.68 -24.07
C PRO A 79 -3.25 -19.52 -24.65
N ALA A 80 -2.19 -19.84 -25.35
CA ALA A 80 -1.39 -18.87 -26.11
C ALA A 80 -2.28 -18.11 -27.11
N GLY A 81 -2.00 -16.82 -27.29
CA GLY A 81 -2.73 -15.95 -28.22
C GLY A 81 -4.11 -15.50 -27.76
N LYS A 82 -4.69 -16.10 -26.72
CA LYS A 82 -5.96 -15.65 -26.14
C LYS A 82 -5.70 -14.44 -25.24
N ALA A 83 -6.34 -13.32 -25.55
CA ALA A 83 -6.30 -12.13 -24.69
C ALA A 83 -6.89 -12.43 -23.31
N ARG A 84 -6.23 -11.92 -22.27
CA ARG A 84 -6.75 -11.98 -20.89
C ARG A 84 -7.71 -10.80 -20.67
N ASP A 85 -8.64 -10.97 -19.74
CA ASP A 85 -9.53 -9.88 -19.32
C ASP A 85 -8.80 -8.96 -18.31
N TRP A 86 -7.98 -8.06 -18.85
CA TRP A 86 -7.18 -7.16 -18.03
C TRP A 86 -8.00 -6.14 -17.24
N GLN A 87 -9.22 -5.83 -17.71
CA GLN A 87 -10.12 -4.99 -16.94
C GLN A 87 -10.63 -5.72 -15.69
N ARG A 88 -11.02 -6.99 -15.86
CA ARG A 88 -11.37 -7.87 -14.74
C ARG A 88 -10.18 -8.05 -13.79
N PHE A 89 -8.96 -8.28 -14.33
CA PHE A 89 -7.75 -8.38 -13.52
C PHE A 89 -7.56 -7.14 -12.64
N ARG A 90 -7.55 -5.95 -13.23
CA ARG A 90 -7.40 -4.70 -12.48
C ARG A 90 -8.48 -4.54 -11.41
N SER A 91 -9.71 -4.94 -11.70
CA SER A 91 -10.81 -4.80 -10.76
C SER A 91 -10.67 -5.60 -9.47
N LEU A 92 -9.76 -6.59 -9.41
CA LEU A 92 -9.51 -7.38 -8.21
C LEU A 92 -8.57 -6.68 -7.22
N PHE A 93 -7.78 -5.70 -7.67
CA PHE A 93 -6.76 -5.03 -6.86
C PHE A 93 -7.26 -3.72 -6.27
N TYR A 94 -6.92 -3.45 -5.02
CA TYR A 94 -7.17 -2.15 -4.40
C TYR A 94 -6.29 -1.06 -5.05
N PRO A 95 -6.77 0.18 -5.23
CA PRO A 95 -5.94 1.27 -5.75
C PRO A 95 -4.65 1.45 -4.95
N GLY A 96 -3.51 1.39 -5.63
CA GLY A 96 -2.19 1.43 -4.99
C GLY A 96 -1.66 0.06 -4.56
N ALA A 97 -2.36 -1.03 -4.89
CA ALA A 97 -1.85 -2.39 -4.65
C ALA A 97 -0.47 -2.60 -5.29
N GLN A 98 0.32 -3.44 -4.67
CA GLN A 98 1.66 -3.79 -5.11
C GLN A 98 1.78 -5.28 -5.39
N MET A 99 2.64 -5.62 -6.34
CA MET A 99 3.04 -6.99 -6.63
C MET A 99 4.56 -7.11 -6.56
N ALA A 100 5.10 -8.29 -6.24
CA ALA A 100 6.54 -8.49 -6.24
C ALA A 100 6.92 -9.95 -6.54
N SER A 101 7.81 -10.16 -7.49
CA SER A 101 8.47 -11.46 -7.65
C SER A 101 9.75 -11.52 -6.83
N VAL A 102 10.01 -12.66 -6.19
CA VAL A 102 11.28 -12.95 -5.51
C VAL A 102 12.00 -14.00 -6.35
N ASN A 103 13.06 -13.59 -7.05
CA ASN A 103 13.75 -14.41 -8.03
C ASN A 103 15.25 -14.39 -7.79
N ARG A 104 15.95 -15.39 -8.35
CA ARG A 104 17.42 -15.40 -8.45
C ARG A 104 17.81 -15.17 -9.90
N THR A 105 18.69 -14.22 -10.15
CA THR A 105 19.17 -13.90 -11.51
C THR A 105 20.06 -15.00 -12.08
N LYS A 106 20.63 -15.84 -11.22
CA LYS A 106 21.46 -16.99 -11.59
C LYS A 106 21.37 -18.08 -10.51
N PRO A 107 21.58 -19.37 -10.86
CA PRO A 107 21.66 -20.45 -9.89
C PRO A 107 22.70 -20.15 -8.80
N GLY A 108 22.33 -20.32 -7.53
CA GLY A 108 23.19 -20.03 -6.37
C GLY A 108 23.41 -18.54 -6.07
N GLY A 109 22.84 -17.62 -6.88
CA GLY A 109 22.88 -16.20 -6.64
C GLY A 109 22.00 -15.78 -5.45
N LEU A 110 22.18 -14.55 -4.97
CA LEU A 110 21.30 -13.97 -3.96
C LEU A 110 19.90 -13.73 -4.56
N PRO A 111 18.84 -13.91 -3.76
CA PRO A 111 17.50 -13.55 -4.19
C PRO A 111 17.41 -12.04 -4.40
N GLY A 112 16.73 -11.64 -5.46
CA GLY A 112 16.34 -10.26 -5.73
C GLY A 112 14.82 -10.13 -5.65
N VAL A 113 14.35 -8.97 -5.25
CA VAL A 113 12.92 -8.62 -5.25
C VAL A 113 12.69 -7.62 -6.38
N SER A 114 11.67 -7.89 -7.19
CA SER A 114 11.24 -7.00 -8.27
C SER A 114 9.83 -6.49 -7.95
N PRO A 115 9.71 -5.33 -7.27
CA PRO A 115 8.41 -4.70 -7.04
C PRO A 115 7.85 -4.19 -8.37
N ILE A 116 6.56 -4.44 -8.59
CA ILE A 116 5.82 -4.00 -9.77
C ILE A 116 4.41 -3.59 -9.37
N THR A 117 3.73 -2.87 -10.23
CA THR A 117 2.29 -2.61 -10.10
C THR A 117 1.46 -3.66 -10.84
N PRO A 118 0.15 -3.76 -10.58
CA PRO A 118 -0.74 -4.56 -11.42
C PRO A 118 -0.68 -4.17 -12.91
N ASP A 119 -0.48 -2.89 -13.24
CA ASP A 119 -0.33 -2.44 -14.63
C ASP A 119 0.98 -2.88 -15.27
N ASP A 120 2.08 -2.94 -14.52
CA ASP A 120 3.34 -3.51 -15.03
C ASP A 120 3.18 -5.00 -15.34
N TYR A 121 2.43 -5.73 -14.49
CA TYR A 121 2.10 -7.13 -14.75
C TYR A 121 1.25 -7.30 -16.02
N VAL A 122 0.26 -6.43 -16.23
CA VAL A 122 -0.54 -6.41 -17.46
C VAL A 122 0.34 -6.16 -18.69
N ALA A 123 1.22 -5.17 -18.65
CA ALA A 123 2.12 -4.84 -19.76
C ALA A 123 3.04 -6.01 -20.12
N TRP A 124 3.59 -6.71 -19.11
CA TRP A 124 4.34 -7.94 -19.29
C TRP A 124 3.46 -9.04 -19.89
N GLY A 125 2.27 -9.27 -19.32
CA GLY A 125 1.34 -10.32 -19.74
C GLY A 125 0.82 -10.16 -21.16
N GLU A 126 0.57 -8.94 -21.61
CA GLU A 126 0.18 -8.65 -22.99
C GLU A 126 1.21 -9.10 -24.03
N THR A 127 2.48 -9.18 -23.64
CA THR A 127 3.54 -9.69 -24.49
C THR A 127 3.71 -11.21 -24.32
N PHE A 128 3.81 -11.67 -23.10
CA PHE A 128 4.09 -13.07 -22.77
C PHE A 128 3.00 -14.02 -23.27
N PHE A 129 1.72 -13.71 -23.00
CA PHE A 129 0.61 -14.60 -23.34
C PHE A 129 0.25 -14.63 -24.84
N LYS A 130 0.87 -13.79 -25.67
CA LYS A 130 0.74 -13.91 -27.13
C LYS A 130 1.31 -15.23 -27.67
N THR A 131 2.36 -15.73 -27.05
CA THR A 131 3.11 -16.91 -27.53
C THR A 131 3.13 -18.03 -26.51
N HIS A 132 2.70 -17.82 -25.26
CA HIS A 132 2.72 -18.82 -24.20
C HIS A 132 1.32 -19.06 -23.64
N GLY A 133 0.93 -20.31 -23.55
CA GLY A 133 -0.18 -20.73 -22.72
C GLY A 133 0.24 -20.62 -21.25
N PHE A 134 -0.70 -20.29 -20.40
CA PHE A 134 -0.46 -20.23 -18.96
C PHE A 134 -1.73 -20.61 -18.21
N PHE A 135 -1.65 -21.66 -17.42
CA PHE A 135 -2.74 -22.17 -16.61
C PHE A 135 -2.21 -22.36 -15.19
N GLU A 136 -2.52 -21.42 -14.33
CA GLU A 136 -2.13 -21.47 -12.94
C GLU A 136 -3.30 -21.95 -12.08
N LYS A 137 -3.00 -22.87 -11.18
CA LYS A 137 -3.99 -23.46 -10.29
C LYS A 137 -3.46 -23.48 -8.86
N GLU A 138 -4.27 -23.01 -7.93
CA GLU A 138 -4.01 -23.20 -6.52
C GLU A 138 -4.10 -24.69 -6.15
N THR A 139 -3.14 -25.16 -5.41
CA THR A 139 -3.09 -26.56 -4.94
C THR A 139 -3.42 -26.69 -3.45
N HIS A 140 -3.04 -25.69 -2.66
CA HIS A 140 -3.30 -25.64 -1.23
C HIS A 140 -3.19 -24.20 -0.72
N ARG A 141 -3.85 -23.87 0.38
CA ARG A 141 -3.71 -22.56 1.03
C ARG A 141 -3.68 -22.67 2.55
N GLN A 142 -3.02 -21.70 3.16
CA GLN A 142 -3.13 -21.37 4.57
C GLN A 142 -3.54 -19.90 4.71
N MET A 143 -4.51 -19.63 5.58
CA MET A 143 -5.06 -18.30 5.75
C MET A 143 -4.97 -17.86 7.21
N TYR A 144 -4.56 -16.64 7.42
CA TYR A 144 -4.48 -15.99 8.72
C TYR A 144 -5.14 -14.61 8.63
N GLY A 145 -6.14 -14.37 9.44
CA GLY A 145 -6.90 -13.12 9.38
C GLY A 145 -7.16 -12.51 10.75
N TYR A 146 -7.33 -11.19 10.75
CA TYR A 146 -7.83 -10.44 11.88
C TYR A 146 -8.74 -9.31 11.35
N GLY A 147 -10.03 -9.37 11.70
CA GLY A 147 -11.03 -8.45 11.16
C GLY A 147 -11.08 -8.49 9.63
N ASP A 148 -10.94 -7.34 9.02
CA ASP A 148 -11.04 -7.15 7.58
C ASP A 148 -9.71 -7.34 6.81
N LEU A 149 -8.66 -7.80 7.49
CA LEU A 149 -7.34 -8.07 6.92
C LEU A 149 -7.04 -9.56 6.97
N VAL A 150 -6.67 -10.13 5.80
CA VAL A 150 -6.32 -11.55 5.66
C VAL A 150 -5.02 -11.70 4.89
N ASN A 151 -4.14 -12.55 5.41
CA ASN A 151 -2.95 -13.01 4.70
C ASN A 151 -3.14 -14.45 4.26
N VAL A 152 -2.85 -14.72 2.99
CA VAL A 152 -2.99 -16.04 2.36
C VAL A 152 -1.65 -16.48 1.83
N LEU A 153 -1.17 -17.63 2.29
CA LEU A 153 -0.10 -18.37 1.65
C LEU A 153 -0.74 -19.41 0.73
N SER A 154 -0.67 -19.19 -0.58
CA SER A 154 -1.33 -20.00 -1.60
C SER A 154 -0.29 -20.72 -2.45
N ALA A 155 -0.17 -22.02 -2.30
CA ALA A 155 0.68 -22.84 -3.15
C ALA A 155 0.01 -23.05 -4.51
N TYR A 156 0.80 -23.01 -5.58
CA TYR A 156 0.31 -23.12 -6.94
C TYR A 156 1.15 -24.05 -7.82
N GLU A 157 0.53 -24.49 -8.90
CA GLU A 157 1.17 -25.11 -10.07
C GLU A 157 0.79 -24.33 -11.33
N ALA A 158 1.75 -24.12 -12.22
CA ALA A 158 1.49 -23.55 -13.54
C ALA A 158 1.89 -24.51 -14.67
N ARG A 159 1.14 -24.46 -15.79
CA ARG A 159 1.29 -25.31 -16.97
C ARG A 159 1.07 -24.48 -18.24
N GLU A 160 1.59 -24.93 -19.39
CA GLU A 160 1.28 -24.30 -20.68
C GLU A 160 -0.10 -24.70 -21.24
N ALA A 161 -0.58 -25.88 -20.88
CA ALA A 161 -1.88 -26.40 -21.25
C ALA A 161 -2.53 -27.08 -20.04
N PRO A 162 -3.87 -27.17 -19.94
CA PRO A 162 -4.57 -27.73 -18.77
C PRO A 162 -4.05 -29.11 -18.35
N GLU A 163 -3.81 -29.98 -19.32
CA GLU A 163 -3.32 -31.35 -19.11
C GLU A 163 -1.80 -31.49 -19.36
N GLY A 164 -1.11 -30.38 -19.56
CA GLY A 164 0.34 -30.35 -19.80
C GLY A 164 1.16 -30.69 -18.56
N ALA A 165 2.45 -30.91 -18.75
CA ALA A 165 3.39 -31.07 -17.64
C ALA A 165 3.43 -29.79 -16.78
N VAL A 166 3.68 -29.94 -15.49
CA VAL A 166 3.89 -28.81 -14.58
C VAL A 166 5.19 -28.11 -14.97
N LEU A 167 5.09 -26.82 -15.29
CA LEU A 167 6.24 -25.99 -15.61
C LEU A 167 6.91 -25.44 -14.35
N THR A 168 6.10 -25.01 -13.41
CA THR A 168 6.58 -24.44 -12.16
C THR A 168 5.59 -24.67 -11.03
N LYS A 169 6.15 -24.73 -9.82
CA LYS A 169 5.42 -24.73 -8.55
C LYS A 169 5.97 -23.61 -7.67
N GLY A 170 5.12 -23.04 -6.87
CA GLY A 170 5.55 -21.97 -5.97
C GLY A 170 4.53 -21.65 -4.91
N VAL A 171 4.77 -20.54 -4.22
CA VAL A 171 3.87 -19.99 -3.22
C VAL A 171 3.65 -18.50 -3.49
N ASN A 172 2.40 -18.13 -3.57
CA ASN A 172 1.94 -16.74 -3.53
C ASN A 172 1.67 -16.35 -2.07
N ASN A 173 2.19 -15.21 -1.63
CA ASN A 173 1.81 -14.55 -0.39
C ASN A 173 0.88 -13.38 -0.77
N ILE A 174 -0.40 -13.50 -0.42
CA ILE A 174 -1.45 -12.60 -0.87
C ILE A 174 -2.05 -11.93 0.36
N GLN A 175 -2.12 -10.60 0.34
CA GLN A 175 -2.84 -9.82 1.35
C GLN A 175 -4.18 -9.37 0.79
N LEU A 176 -5.26 -9.69 1.51
CA LEU A 176 -6.62 -9.32 1.18
C LEU A 176 -7.15 -8.33 2.21
N VAL A 177 -8.02 -7.43 1.77
CA VAL A 177 -8.73 -6.48 2.63
C VAL A 177 -10.20 -6.42 2.25
N PHE A 178 -11.08 -6.35 3.25
CA PHE A 178 -12.51 -6.09 3.07
C PHE A 178 -12.79 -4.62 3.38
N ASP A 179 -13.43 -3.90 2.44
CA ASP A 179 -13.71 -2.47 2.59
C ASP A 179 -15.11 -2.18 3.16
N GLY A 180 -15.82 -3.21 3.63
CA GLY A 180 -17.20 -3.14 4.07
C GLY A 180 -18.23 -3.49 2.97
N GLN A 181 -17.79 -3.62 1.72
CA GLN A 181 -18.64 -3.95 0.57
C GLN A 181 -18.13 -5.17 -0.20
N ARG A 182 -16.80 -5.27 -0.37
CA ARG A 182 -16.16 -6.33 -1.14
C ARG A 182 -14.75 -6.63 -0.66
N TRP A 183 -14.23 -7.78 -1.07
CA TRP A 183 -12.83 -8.15 -0.91
C TRP A 183 -11.96 -7.60 -2.04
N TRP A 184 -10.72 -7.26 -1.70
CA TRP A 184 -9.70 -6.71 -2.57
C TRP A 184 -8.36 -7.36 -2.35
N VAL A 185 -7.54 -7.44 -3.39
CA VAL A 185 -6.12 -7.74 -3.26
C VAL A 185 -5.37 -6.45 -2.96
N LEU A 186 -4.64 -6.41 -1.85
CA LEU A 186 -3.79 -5.30 -1.46
C LEU A 186 -2.34 -5.51 -1.88
N HIS A 187 -1.86 -6.75 -1.80
CA HIS A 187 -0.50 -7.10 -2.17
C HIS A 187 -0.41 -8.57 -2.59
N ILE A 188 0.46 -8.87 -3.57
CA ILE A 188 0.87 -10.23 -3.91
C ILE A 188 2.39 -10.25 -4.05
N SER A 189 3.06 -11.16 -3.35
CA SER A 189 4.44 -11.53 -3.65
C SER A 189 4.54 -13.03 -3.87
N TRP A 190 5.44 -13.45 -4.76
CA TRP A 190 5.59 -14.87 -5.07
C TRP A 190 7.04 -15.27 -5.29
N THR A 191 7.27 -16.56 -5.09
CA THR A 191 8.49 -17.24 -5.49
C THR A 191 8.15 -18.66 -5.94
N ASP A 192 8.97 -19.23 -6.81
CA ASP A 192 8.85 -20.62 -7.24
C ASP A 192 10.00 -21.50 -6.71
N GLU A 193 9.90 -22.83 -6.89
CA GLU A 193 10.90 -23.80 -6.43
C GLU A 193 12.29 -23.49 -6.99
N LYS A 194 12.38 -23.06 -8.24
CA LYS A 194 13.66 -22.71 -8.89
C LYS A 194 14.28 -21.48 -8.25
N ALA A 195 13.50 -20.44 -8.04
CA ALA A 195 13.96 -19.21 -7.41
C ALA A 195 14.26 -19.40 -5.90
N ALA A 196 13.45 -20.18 -5.21
CA ALA A 196 13.67 -20.54 -3.81
C ALA A 196 14.89 -21.44 -3.62
N GLY A 197 15.23 -22.27 -4.61
CA GLY A 197 16.24 -23.33 -4.51
C GLY A 197 15.81 -24.48 -3.61
N ALA A 198 14.50 -24.65 -3.39
CA ALA A 198 13.91 -25.65 -2.52
C ALA A 198 12.49 -26.01 -3.01
N PRO A 199 12.02 -27.25 -2.78
CA PRO A 199 10.65 -27.62 -3.11
C PRO A 199 9.63 -26.86 -2.24
N VAL A 200 8.41 -26.73 -2.75
CA VAL A 200 7.27 -26.22 -1.96
C VAL A 200 7.14 -27.09 -0.69
N PRO A 201 7.06 -26.48 0.50
CA PRO A 201 6.99 -27.22 1.75
C PRO A 201 5.84 -28.23 1.79
N ALA A 202 6.06 -29.40 2.39
CA ALA A 202 5.07 -30.48 2.48
C ALA A 202 3.76 -30.06 3.19
N THR A 203 3.79 -29.01 4.00
CA THR A 203 2.59 -28.42 4.61
C THR A 203 1.61 -27.86 3.58
N PHE A 204 2.06 -27.56 2.36
CA PHE A 204 1.25 -27.11 1.23
C PHE A 204 0.90 -28.22 0.24
N THR A 205 1.34 -29.47 0.46
CA THR A 205 1.11 -30.58 -0.46
C THR A 205 0.32 -31.75 0.16
N ARG A 206 0.10 -31.69 1.48
CA ARG A 206 -0.73 -32.68 2.20
C ARG A 206 -2.18 -32.24 2.25
N LYS A 207 -3.07 -33.12 1.83
CA LYS A 207 -4.52 -33.02 2.04
C LYS A 207 -4.85 -33.32 3.49
#